data_6d43873c42d948b772aa7ccfccbee31b
#
_entry.id   6d43873c42d948b772aa7ccfccbee31b
#
_cell.length_a   1.000
_cell.length_b   1.000
_cell.length_c   1.000
_cell.angle_alpha   90.00
_cell.angle_beta   90.00
_cell.angle_gamma   90.00
#
_symmetry.space_group_name_H-M   'P 1'
#
loop_
_entity.id
_entity.type
_entity.pdbx_description
1 polymer ?
#
loop_
_entity_poly.entity_id
_entity_poly.type
_entity_poly.pdbx_seq_one_letter_code
_entity_poly.pdbx_strand_id
1 'polypeptide(L)'
;MRARALVAYNVRRIRVERGIPQEKLAYDAGVDRSYMSGLERQQANPTIDLLDRQAETLGVPVSELFVRPSKGAPPPATLPKGRKPRSARRKRT
;
A
#
# COMPACT_ATOMS: atom_id res chain seq x y z
N MET A 1 10.46 8.32 12.05
CA MET A 1 9.10 8.09 11.53
C MET A 1 8.33 7.26 12.52
N ARG A 2 7.12 7.66 12.85
CA ARG A 2 6.30 6.89 13.79
C ARG A 2 5.78 5.62 13.12
N ALA A 3 5.41 4.65 13.93
CA ALA A 3 4.96 3.36 13.43
C ALA A 3 3.80 3.48 12.44
N ARG A 4 2.84 4.35 12.74
CA ARG A 4 1.70 4.55 11.83
C ARG A 4 2.17 5.05 10.46
N ALA A 5 3.12 5.97 10.46
CA ALA A 5 3.69 6.50 9.22
C ALA A 5 4.50 5.44 8.47
N LEU A 6 5.24 4.61 9.21
CA LEU A 6 5.99 3.52 8.59
C LEU A 6 5.07 2.54 7.89
N VAL A 7 4.01 2.14 8.57
CA VAL A 7 3.05 1.20 7.98
C VAL A 7 2.39 1.81 6.75
N ALA A 8 1.95 3.05 6.85
CA ALA A 8 1.31 3.73 5.73
C ALA A 8 2.26 3.79 4.52
N TYR A 9 3.50 4.17 4.76
CA TYR A 9 4.50 4.27 3.71
C TYR A 9 4.73 2.91 3.05
N ASN A 10 4.97 1.88 3.85
CA ASN A 10 5.34 0.58 3.30
C ASN A 10 4.17 -0.14 2.63
N VAL A 11 2.97 -0.04 3.19
CA VAL A 11 1.80 -0.63 2.54
C VAL A 11 1.63 -0.01 1.15
N ARG A 12 1.71 1.31 1.07
CA ARG A 12 1.56 1.98 -0.21
C ARG A 12 2.70 1.63 -1.16
N ARG A 13 3.93 1.64 -0.68
CA ARG A 13 5.10 1.31 -1.49
C ARG A 13 4.97 -0.07 -2.12
N ILE A 14 4.68 -1.07 -1.30
CA ILE A 14 4.59 -2.45 -1.77
C ILE A 14 3.40 -2.61 -2.70
N ARG A 15 2.27 -2.02 -2.34
CA ARG A 15 1.07 -2.07 -3.15
C ARG A 15 1.34 -1.50 -4.55
N VAL A 16 1.94 -0.32 -4.60
CA VAL A 16 2.22 0.34 -5.87
C VAL A 16 3.24 -0.45 -6.68
N GLU A 17 4.28 -0.95 -6.03
CA GLU A 17 5.28 -1.79 -6.70
C GLU A 17 4.67 -3.02 -7.35
N ARG A 18 3.61 -3.54 -6.76
CA ARG A 18 2.95 -4.74 -7.27
C ARG A 18 1.75 -4.42 -8.16
N GLY A 19 1.52 -3.14 -8.41
CA GLY A 19 0.43 -2.72 -9.28
C GLY A 19 -0.96 -3.00 -8.73
N ILE A 20 -1.11 -3.01 -7.41
CA ILE A 20 -2.38 -3.35 -6.77
C ILE A 20 -3.11 -2.07 -6.37
N PRO A 21 -4.33 -1.83 -6.92
CA PRO A 21 -5.12 -0.67 -6.48
C PRO A 21 -5.56 -0.81 -5.03
N GLN A 22 -5.79 0.32 -4.35
CA GLN A 22 -6.28 0.30 -2.97
C GLN A 22 -7.51 -0.57 -2.81
N GLU A 23 -8.43 -0.45 -3.74
CA GLU A 23 -9.70 -1.17 -3.70
C GLU A 23 -9.49 -2.68 -3.70
N LYS A 24 -8.56 -3.15 -4.53
CA LYS A 24 -8.27 -4.56 -4.60
C LYS A 24 -7.62 -5.07 -3.32
N LEU A 25 -6.67 -4.31 -2.79
CA LEU A 25 -6.03 -4.70 -1.54
C LEU A 25 -7.05 -4.75 -0.41
N ALA A 26 -7.92 -3.76 -0.35
CA ALA A 26 -8.97 -3.72 0.67
C ALA A 26 -9.87 -4.96 0.56
N TYR A 27 -10.31 -5.26 -0.65
CA TYR A 27 -11.18 -6.40 -0.88
C TYR A 27 -10.49 -7.71 -0.45
N ASP A 28 -9.27 -7.91 -0.91
CA ASP A 28 -8.54 -9.15 -0.64
C ASP A 28 -8.17 -9.29 0.83
N ALA A 29 -7.94 -8.18 1.52
CA ALA A 29 -7.62 -8.20 2.94
C ALA A 29 -8.86 -8.16 3.84
N GLY A 30 -10.04 -8.04 3.25
CA GLY A 30 -11.28 -8.07 4.01
C GLY A 30 -11.60 -6.80 4.78
N VAL A 31 -11.20 -5.64 4.25
CA VAL A 31 -11.50 -4.35 4.88
C VAL A 31 -12.14 -3.41 3.87
N ASP A 32 -12.75 -2.34 4.39
CA ASP A 32 -13.33 -1.31 3.55
C ASP A 32 -12.27 -0.52 2.80
N ARG A 33 -12.62 -0.07 1.61
CA ARG A 33 -11.74 0.80 0.86
C ARG A 33 -11.45 2.09 1.63
N SER A 34 -12.46 2.65 2.30
CA SER A 34 -12.26 3.87 3.07
C SER A 34 -11.27 3.65 4.21
N TYR A 35 -11.28 2.45 4.81
CA TYR A 35 -10.30 2.12 5.84
C TYR A 35 -8.89 2.05 5.25
N MET A 36 -8.75 1.42 4.07
CA MET A 36 -7.46 1.37 3.39
C MET A 36 -6.93 2.75 3.06
N SER A 37 -7.81 3.61 2.57
CA SER A 37 -7.44 4.98 2.27
C SER A 37 -6.96 5.69 3.54
N GLY A 38 -7.69 5.52 4.65
CA GLY A 38 -7.30 6.09 5.94
C GLY A 38 -5.98 5.55 6.44
N LEU A 39 -5.74 4.26 6.25
CA LEU A 39 -4.48 3.64 6.64
C LEU A 39 -3.30 4.31 5.92
N GLU A 40 -3.42 4.49 4.62
CA GLU A 40 -2.34 5.06 3.82
C GLU A 40 -2.18 6.57 4.07
N ARG A 41 -3.19 7.22 4.64
CA ARG A 41 -3.08 8.62 5.05
C ARG A 41 -2.71 8.79 6.53
N GLN A 42 -2.34 7.68 7.19
CA GLN A 42 -1.92 7.69 8.59
C GLN A 42 -3.06 8.06 9.56
N GLN A 43 -4.30 7.81 9.15
CA GLN A 43 -5.46 8.13 9.96
C GLN A 43 -6.05 6.92 10.67
N ALA A 44 -5.58 5.73 10.35
CA ALA A 44 -6.06 4.50 10.96
C ALA A 44 -5.08 4.00 12.00
N ASN A 45 -5.60 3.24 12.94
CA ASN A 45 -4.80 2.57 13.96
C ASN A 45 -5.05 1.07 13.83
N PRO A 46 -4.38 0.39 12.90
CA PRO A 46 -4.68 -1.00 12.62
C PRO A 46 -4.24 -1.92 13.76
N THR A 47 -4.96 -3.02 13.90
CA THR A 47 -4.56 -4.06 14.84
C THR A 47 -3.39 -4.85 14.25
N ILE A 48 -2.70 -5.58 15.12
CA ILE A 48 -1.63 -6.48 14.67
C ILE A 48 -2.21 -7.53 13.70
N ASP A 49 -3.38 -8.06 14.01
CA ASP A 49 -4.01 -9.06 13.15
C ASP A 49 -4.32 -8.50 11.77
N LEU A 50 -4.75 -7.25 11.71
CA LEU A 50 -5.01 -6.63 10.43
C LEU A 50 -3.72 -6.45 9.64
N LEU A 51 -2.64 -6.06 10.32
CA LEU A 51 -1.33 -5.93 9.66
C LEU A 51 -0.86 -7.26 9.10
N ASP A 52 -1.10 -8.36 9.83
CA ASP A 52 -0.79 -9.69 9.32
C ASP A 52 -1.54 -9.97 8.02
N ARG A 53 -2.83 -9.66 7.99
CA ARG A 53 -3.63 -9.89 6.79
C ARG A 53 -3.17 -9.02 5.63
N GLN A 54 -2.80 -7.76 5.90
CA GLN A 54 -2.28 -6.88 4.87
C GLN A 54 -0.99 -7.44 4.29
N ALA A 55 -0.07 -7.86 5.15
CA ALA A 55 1.20 -8.41 4.72
C ALA A 55 1.00 -9.68 3.90
N GLU A 56 0.13 -10.56 4.39
CA GLU A 56 -0.17 -11.80 3.71
C GLU A 56 -0.76 -11.54 2.31
N THR A 57 -1.69 -10.61 2.24
CA THR A 57 -2.31 -10.25 0.96
C THR A 57 -1.29 -9.66 0.00
N LEU A 58 -0.35 -8.88 0.53
CA LEU A 58 0.72 -8.30 -0.28
C LEU A 58 1.84 -9.31 -0.60
N GLY A 59 1.84 -10.45 0.07
CA GLY A 59 2.84 -11.49 -0.18
C GLY A 59 4.19 -11.19 0.45
N VAL A 60 4.20 -10.50 1.59
CA VAL A 60 5.45 -10.15 2.29
C VAL A 60 5.33 -10.50 3.76
N PRO A 61 6.45 -10.68 4.47
CA PRO A 61 6.39 -10.81 5.93
C PRO A 61 5.95 -9.49 6.56
N VAL A 62 5.28 -9.58 7.71
CA VAL A 62 4.77 -8.37 8.37
C VAL A 62 5.88 -7.39 8.69
N SER A 63 7.10 -7.87 8.90
CA SER A 63 8.24 -7.01 9.16
C SER A 63 8.50 -6.01 8.03
N GLU A 64 8.12 -6.35 6.80
CA GLU A 64 8.28 -5.43 5.68
C GLU A 64 7.43 -4.18 5.80
N LEU A 65 6.38 -4.24 6.60
CA LEU A 65 5.53 -3.07 6.83
C LEU A 65 6.19 -2.07 7.77
N PHE A 66 7.29 -2.45 8.41
CA PHE A 66 7.98 -1.60 9.38
C PHE A 66 9.41 -1.25 8.95
N VAL A 67 9.75 -1.51 7.71
CA VAL A 67 11.08 -1.18 7.20
C VAL A 67 11.20 0.34 7.04
N ARG A 68 12.28 0.90 7.57
CA ARG A 68 12.51 2.33 7.43
C ARG A 68 12.94 2.66 6.02
N PRO A 69 12.34 3.68 5.40
CA PRO A 69 12.80 4.11 4.08
C PRO A 69 14.20 4.69 4.17
N SER A 70 14.93 4.66 3.07
CA SER A 70 16.23 5.28 2.99
C SER A 70 16.10 6.77 3.27
N LYS A 71 17.12 7.35 3.90
CA LYS A 71 17.13 8.77 4.15
C LYS A 71 17.01 9.51 2.82
N GLY A 72 16.05 10.43 2.76
CA GLY A 72 15.81 11.19 1.54
C GLY A 72 14.98 10.46 0.49
N ALA A 73 14.49 9.27 0.80
CA ALA A 73 13.65 8.56 -0.16
C ALA A 73 12.37 9.33 -0.43
N PRO A 74 11.92 9.40 -1.69
CA PRO A 74 10.67 10.09 -2.00
C PRO A 74 9.47 9.27 -1.54
N PRO A 75 8.31 9.91 -1.33
CA PRO A 75 7.10 9.15 -1.05
C PRO A 75 6.76 8.23 -2.21
N PRO A 76 6.07 7.12 -1.93
CA PRO A 76 5.67 6.22 -3.01
C PRO A 76 4.73 6.92 -3.98
N ALA A 77 4.87 6.60 -5.25
CA ALA A 77 3.99 7.15 -6.27
C ALA A 77 2.60 6.58 -6.11
N THR A 78 1.62 7.23 -6.70
CA THR A 78 0.28 6.68 -6.80
C THR A 78 0.14 5.94 -8.11
N LEU A 79 -0.75 4.96 -8.15
CA LEU A 79 -1.06 4.29 -9.39
C LEU A 79 -1.87 5.20 -10.27
N PRO A 80 -1.74 5.08 -11.60
CA PRO A 80 -2.61 5.83 -12.52
C PRO A 80 -4.06 5.49 -12.25
N LYS A 81 -4.91 6.49 -12.34
CA LYS A 81 -6.32 6.27 -12.16
C LYS A 81 -6.88 5.48 -13.31
N GLY A 82 -7.69 4.56 -12.97
CA GLY A 82 -8.54 3.93 -13.96
C GLY A 82 -7.91 2.97 -14.87
N ARG A 83 -6.84 2.58 -14.83
CA ARG A 83 -6.49 1.75 -15.76
C ARG A 83 -5.48 0.97 -15.67
N LYS A 84 -5.33 0.55 -16.24
CA LYS A 84 -4.39 -0.22 -16.16
C LYS A 84 -3.20 0.07 -16.81
N PRO A 85 -2.51 0.14 -16.79
CA PRO A 85 -1.44 0.75 -17.20
C PRO A 85 -0.84 0.51 -18.42
N ARG A 86 -1.29 0.74 -18.95
CA ARG A 86 -0.92 0.86 -19.68
C ARG A 86 -0.26 0.88 -20.28
N SER A 87 -0.52 0.75 -20.40
CA SER A 87 -0.07 1.03 -20.79
C SER A 87 0.32 1.26 -21.34
N ALA A 88 0.06 1.19 -21.50
CA ALA A 88 0.41 1.57 -21.79
C ALA A 88 0.68 1.86 -22.43
N ARG A 89 0.42 1.79 -22.70
CA ARG A 89 0.62 2.22 -23.02
C ARG A 89 0.98 2.52 -23.56
N ARG A 90 0.83 2.49 -23.96
CA ARG A 90 1.13 2.92 -24.21
C ARG A 90 1.57 3.16 -24.77
N LYS A 91 1.39 3.13 -25.14
CA LYS A 91 1.72 3.42 -25.40
C LYS A 91 2.04 3.60 -25.90
N ARG A 92 1.71 3.58 -26.29
CA ARG A 92 1.89 3.76 -26.51
C ARG A 92 2.19 3.79 -26.96
N THR A 93 1.78 3.58 -27.15
CA THR A 93 2.04 3.56 -27.21
C THR A 93 2.39 3.60 -27.25
#